data_cb093b832d23f53fedac374d4f7caea5
#
_entry.id   cb093b832d23f53fedac374d4f7caea5
#
_cell.length_a   1.000
_cell.length_b   1.000
_cell.length_c   1.000
_cell.angle_alpha   90.00
_cell.angle_beta   90.00
_cell.angle_gamma   90.00
#
_symmetry.space_group_name_H-M   'P 1'
#
loop_
_entity.id
_entity.type
_entity.pdbx_description
1 polymer ?
#
loop_
_entity_poly.entity_id
_entity_poly.type
_entity_poly.pdbx_seq_one_letter_code
_entity_poly.pdbx_strand_id
1 'polypeptide(L)'
;MQREDFCLIHRLRVRWAEVDPQGIVFNGNYLTYADVAITEYFRALGISFPDALAEQGGDFFAVKALLEYRAPARFDDELDLGIRVSRLGRSSLTFSLGIWRRELLLTSGEVIYVHAAKDGSGSRPLPGWLREKICNFEKCIPE
;
A
#
# COMPACT_ATOMS: atom_id res chain seq x y z
N MET A 1 8.04 -11.57 -7.21
CA MET A 1 7.63 -10.15 -7.32
C MET A 1 8.50 -9.46 -8.33
N GLN A 2 7.91 -9.01 -9.41
CA GLN A 2 8.60 -8.29 -10.46
C GLN A 2 8.05 -6.87 -10.52
N ARG A 3 8.90 -5.91 -10.89
CA ARG A 3 8.50 -4.50 -10.98
C ARG A 3 7.36 -4.31 -11.99
N GLU A 4 7.36 -5.10 -13.05
CA GLU A 4 6.37 -5.06 -14.13
C GLU A 4 4.97 -5.52 -13.69
N ASP A 5 4.86 -6.21 -12.56
CA ASP A 5 3.57 -6.65 -12.02
C ASP A 5 2.72 -5.47 -11.50
N PHE A 6 3.36 -4.32 -11.28
CA PHE A 6 2.72 -3.16 -10.67
C PHE A 6 2.24 -2.17 -11.72
N CYS A 7 0.96 -1.78 -11.67
CA CYS A 7 0.42 -0.69 -12.48
C CYS A 7 0.83 0.66 -11.95
N LEU A 8 1.01 0.77 -10.64
CA LEU A 8 1.37 2.01 -9.98
C LEU A 8 2.73 1.89 -9.33
N ILE A 9 3.60 2.81 -9.69
CA ILE A 9 4.88 3.03 -9.03
C ILE A 9 4.94 4.51 -8.66
N HIS A 10 5.03 4.78 -7.38
CA HIS A 10 5.16 6.14 -6.86
C HIS A 10 6.59 6.40 -6.42
N ARG A 11 7.20 7.49 -6.89
CA ARG A 11 8.57 7.84 -6.52
C ARG A 11 8.59 8.82 -5.36
N LEU A 12 9.43 8.55 -4.38
CA LEU A 12 9.71 9.47 -3.29
C LEU A 12 11.21 9.52 -3.00
N ARG A 13 11.64 10.61 -2.38
CA ARG A 13 13.01 10.79 -1.94
C ARG A 13 13.09 10.62 -0.42
N VAL A 14 14.07 9.85 0.04
CA VAL A 14 14.34 9.67 1.48
C VAL A 14 14.76 11.00 2.09
N ARG A 15 14.08 11.40 3.18
CA ARG A 15 14.34 12.64 3.91
C ARG A 15 15.30 12.40 5.06
N TRP A 16 16.01 13.46 5.44
CA TRP A 16 16.96 13.38 6.56
C TRP A 16 16.32 12.88 7.85
N ALA A 17 15.10 13.29 8.13
CA ALA A 17 14.35 12.88 9.32
C ALA A 17 14.03 11.39 9.37
N GLU A 18 14.15 10.68 8.26
CA GLU A 18 13.83 9.25 8.16
C GLU A 18 15.01 8.33 8.42
N VAL A 19 16.21 8.90 8.55
CA VAL A 19 17.47 8.16 8.74
C VAL A 19 17.80 8.06 10.22
N ASP A 20 18.20 6.87 10.65
CA ASP A 20 18.56 6.58 12.04
C ASP A 20 20.08 6.72 12.28
N PRO A 21 20.58 6.52 13.54
CA PRO A 21 22.00 6.62 13.83
C PRO A 21 22.89 5.64 13.06
N GLN A 22 22.32 4.59 12.45
CA GLN A 22 23.09 3.68 11.60
C GLN A 22 23.33 4.24 10.19
N GLY A 23 22.77 5.40 9.88
CA GLY A 23 22.90 6.02 8.57
C GLY A 23 21.99 5.42 7.49
N ILE A 24 20.99 4.66 7.90
CA ILE A 24 20.00 4.03 7.00
C ILE A 24 18.60 4.44 7.42
N VAL A 25 17.63 4.28 6.52
CA VAL A 25 16.23 4.53 6.86
C VAL A 25 15.82 3.63 8.01
N PHE A 26 15.24 4.24 9.06
CA PHE A 26 14.73 3.51 10.20
C PHE A 26 13.63 2.53 9.75
N ASN A 27 13.71 1.29 10.25
CA ASN A 27 12.84 0.20 9.76
C ASN A 27 11.34 0.52 9.84
N GLY A 28 10.89 1.25 10.85
CA GLY A 28 9.49 1.66 10.99
C GLY A 28 9.00 2.59 9.89
N ASN A 29 9.89 3.33 9.24
CA ASN A 29 9.53 4.26 8.18
C ASN A 29 9.06 3.56 6.91
N TYR A 30 9.40 2.29 6.71
CA TYR A 30 8.90 1.53 5.55
C TYR A 30 7.40 1.29 5.61
N LEU A 31 6.81 1.22 6.80
CA LEU A 31 5.34 1.21 6.93
C LEU A 31 4.74 2.56 6.54
N THR A 32 5.40 3.65 6.86
CA THR A 32 5.00 4.98 6.40
C THR A 32 5.08 5.08 4.88
N TYR A 33 6.12 4.53 4.27
CA TYR A 33 6.22 4.48 2.80
C TYR A 33 5.09 3.64 2.19
N ALA A 34 4.74 2.51 2.83
CA ALA A 34 3.60 1.71 2.41
C ALA A 34 2.29 2.53 2.45
N ASP A 35 2.10 3.31 3.51
CA ASP A 35 0.92 4.17 3.65
C ASP A 35 0.87 5.23 2.54
N VAL A 36 2.00 5.85 2.22
CA VAL A 36 2.09 6.79 1.09
C VAL A 36 1.67 6.10 -0.21
N ALA A 37 2.20 4.90 -0.47
CA ALA A 37 1.89 4.15 -1.68
C ALA A 37 0.40 3.76 -1.75
N ILE A 38 -0.19 3.33 -0.64
CA ILE A 38 -1.61 2.98 -0.55
C ILE A 38 -2.48 4.20 -0.83
N THR A 39 -2.13 5.35 -0.26
CA THR A 39 -2.85 6.61 -0.51
C THR A 39 -2.79 6.98 -1.99
N GLU A 40 -1.62 6.86 -2.62
CA GLU A 40 -1.47 7.11 -4.05
C GLU A 40 -2.25 6.10 -4.91
N TYR A 41 -2.36 4.87 -4.44
CA TYR A 41 -3.17 3.85 -5.11
C TYR A 41 -4.64 4.27 -5.18
N PHE A 42 -5.23 4.68 -4.05
CA PHE A 42 -6.61 5.17 -4.03
C PHE A 42 -6.77 6.42 -4.90
N ARG A 43 -5.80 7.32 -4.89
CA ARG A 43 -5.82 8.50 -5.74
C ARG A 43 -5.81 8.11 -7.22
N ALA A 44 -4.99 7.14 -7.60
CA ALA A 44 -4.92 6.63 -8.97
C ALA A 44 -6.22 5.97 -9.42
N LEU A 45 -6.97 5.35 -8.51
CA LEU A 45 -8.30 4.82 -8.80
C LEU A 45 -9.37 5.92 -8.98
N GLY A 46 -9.05 7.17 -8.67
CA GLY A 46 -10.01 8.27 -8.69
C GLY A 46 -10.96 8.29 -7.51
N ILE A 47 -10.55 7.73 -6.38
CA ILE A 47 -11.37 7.63 -5.17
C ILE A 47 -10.94 8.71 -4.19
N SER A 48 -11.93 9.44 -3.62
CA SER A 48 -11.71 10.30 -2.47
C SER A 48 -11.54 9.44 -1.22
N PHE A 49 -10.33 9.09 -0.89
CA PHE A 49 -10.03 8.32 0.33
C PHE A 49 -9.68 9.27 1.49
N PRO A 50 -10.27 9.10 2.68
CA PRO A 50 -11.19 8.03 3.09
C PRO A 50 -12.70 8.34 2.86
N ASP A 51 -13.03 9.51 2.36
CA ASP A 51 -14.40 10.04 2.34
C ASP A 51 -15.42 9.14 1.62
N ALA A 52 -15.01 8.52 0.52
CA ALA A 52 -15.90 7.66 -0.27
C ALA A 52 -16.47 6.48 0.54
N LEU A 53 -15.71 5.96 1.52
CA LEU A 53 -16.17 4.91 2.42
C LEU A 53 -16.94 5.50 3.60
N ALA A 54 -16.49 6.65 4.10
CA ALA A 54 -17.08 7.31 5.25
C ALA A 54 -18.55 7.70 5.00
N GLU A 55 -18.89 8.10 3.80
CA GLU A 55 -20.27 8.43 3.38
C GLU A 55 -21.21 7.25 3.55
N GLN A 56 -20.72 6.02 3.47
CA GLN A 56 -21.49 4.80 3.65
C GLN A 56 -21.36 4.22 5.08
N GLY A 57 -20.75 4.96 6.01
CA GLY A 57 -20.55 4.55 7.38
C GLY A 57 -19.45 3.52 7.59
N GLY A 58 -18.60 3.31 6.59
CA GLY A 58 -17.49 2.37 6.65
C GLY A 58 -16.13 3.04 6.67
N ASP A 59 -15.11 2.24 6.93
CA ASP A 59 -13.72 2.65 6.85
C ASP A 59 -12.83 1.42 6.66
N PHE A 60 -11.56 1.65 6.32
CA PHE A 60 -10.55 0.62 6.29
C PHE A 60 -9.71 0.61 7.55
N PHE A 61 -9.43 -0.59 8.04
CA PHE A 61 -8.54 -0.81 9.18
C PHE A 61 -7.44 -1.77 8.79
N ALA A 62 -6.19 -1.41 9.05
CA ALA A 62 -5.06 -2.29 8.83
C ALA A 62 -5.08 -3.38 9.92
N VAL A 63 -5.11 -4.64 9.51
CA VAL A 63 -5.16 -5.79 10.42
C VAL A 63 -3.88 -6.61 10.39
N LYS A 64 -3.06 -6.45 9.36
CA LYS A 64 -1.78 -7.14 9.24
C LYS A 64 -0.84 -6.33 8.36
N ALA A 65 0.41 -6.29 8.75
CA ALA A 65 1.50 -5.80 7.91
C ALA A 65 2.69 -6.74 8.04
N LEU A 66 3.26 -7.11 6.91
CA LEU A 66 4.45 -7.95 6.82
C LEU A 66 5.44 -7.25 5.89
N LEU A 67 6.65 -7.00 6.38
CA LEU A 67 7.73 -6.43 5.59
C LEU A 67 8.96 -7.31 5.68
N GLU A 68 9.61 -7.51 4.57
CA GLU A 68 10.90 -8.19 4.47
C GLU A 68 11.94 -7.21 3.96
N TYR A 69 12.97 -6.98 4.78
CA TYR A 69 14.05 -6.05 4.48
C TYR A 69 15.21 -6.81 3.85
N ARG A 70 15.62 -6.41 2.64
CA ARG A 70 16.67 -7.07 1.87
C ARG A 70 17.94 -6.23 1.79
N ALA A 71 17.79 -4.91 1.66
CA ALA A 71 18.88 -3.96 1.63
C ALA A 71 18.39 -2.60 2.12
N PRO A 72 19.25 -1.80 2.75
CA PRO A 72 18.83 -0.53 3.32
C PRO A 72 18.70 0.57 2.28
N ALA A 73 17.74 1.45 2.49
CA ALA A 73 17.70 2.76 1.86
C ALA A 73 18.50 3.75 2.70
N ARG A 74 19.04 4.77 2.06
CA ARG A 74 19.88 5.79 2.69
C ARG A 74 19.33 7.18 2.42
N PHE A 75 19.84 8.17 3.13
CA PHE A 75 19.46 9.56 2.92
C PHE A 75 19.60 9.95 1.44
N ASP A 76 18.62 10.69 0.97
CA ASP A 76 18.54 11.26 -0.38
C ASP A 76 18.36 10.25 -1.51
N ASP A 77 18.23 8.97 -1.20
CA ASP A 77 17.86 7.96 -2.21
C ASP A 77 16.50 8.28 -2.81
N GLU A 78 16.38 8.11 -4.12
CA GLU A 78 15.10 8.04 -4.78
C GLU A 78 14.59 6.61 -4.75
N LEU A 79 13.40 6.42 -4.18
CA LEU A 79 12.77 5.12 -4.07
C LEU A 79 11.54 5.03 -4.97
N ASP A 80 11.40 3.90 -5.63
CA ASP A 80 10.21 3.56 -6.39
C ASP A 80 9.35 2.61 -5.56
N LEU A 81 8.18 3.08 -5.17
CA LEU A 81 7.21 2.32 -4.38
C LEU A 81 6.19 1.71 -5.32
N GLY A 82 6.30 0.40 -5.57
CA GLY A 82 5.29 -0.34 -6.30
C GLY A 82 4.20 -0.80 -5.34
N ILE A 83 2.96 -0.58 -5.72
CA ILE A 83 1.79 -0.97 -4.92
C ILE A 83 0.73 -1.57 -5.83
N ARG A 84 0.13 -2.67 -5.41
CA ARG A 84 -0.98 -3.32 -6.12
C ARG A 84 -1.88 -4.03 -5.12
N VAL A 85 -3.13 -4.21 -5.48
CA VAL A 85 -4.02 -5.13 -4.78
C VAL A 85 -3.81 -6.51 -5.38
N SER A 86 -3.31 -7.44 -4.57
CA SER A 86 -3.02 -8.82 -4.99
C SER A 86 -4.15 -9.79 -4.66
N ARG A 87 -5.01 -9.43 -3.70
CA ARG A 87 -6.11 -10.28 -3.27
C ARG A 87 -7.31 -9.46 -2.80
N LEU A 88 -8.50 -9.93 -3.15
CA LEU A 88 -9.77 -9.39 -2.71
C LEU A 88 -10.55 -10.47 -1.96
N GLY A 89 -10.72 -10.31 -0.65
CA GLY A 89 -11.61 -11.15 0.14
C GLY A 89 -13.04 -10.61 0.15
N ARG A 90 -13.89 -11.15 1.00
CA ARG A 90 -15.25 -10.63 1.17
C ARG A 90 -15.24 -9.19 1.70
N SER A 91 -14.50 -8.95 2.77
CA SER A 91 -14.37 -7.64 3.43
C SER A 91 -12.93 -7.15 3.51
N SER A 92 -11.96 -7.92 3.00
CA SER A 92 -10.55 -7.58 3.07
C SER A 92 -9.95 -7.38 1.70
N LEU A 93 -8.90 -6.57 1.67
CA LEU A 93 -8.03 -6.49 0.51
C LEU A 93 -6.57 -6.55 0.96
N THR A 94 -5.75 -7.19 0.15
CA THR A 94 -4.32 -7.31 0.40
C THR A 94 -3.56 -6.47 -0.59
N PHE A 95 -2.82 -5.49 -0.08
CA PHE A 95 -1.85 -4.77 -0.87
C PHE A 95 -0.52 -5.51 -0.86
N SER A 96 0.07 -5.67 -2.04
CA SER A 96 1.46 -6.10 -2.17
C SER A 96 2.32 -4.88 -2.47
N LEU A 97 3.46 -4.80 -1.80
CA LEU A 97 4.38 -3.67 -1.85
C LEU A 97 5.77 -4.14 -2.26
N GLY A 98 6.39 -3.39 -3.15
CA GLY A 98 7.81 -3.50 -3.45
C GLY A 98 8.46 -2.12 -3.43
N ILE A 99 9.62 -2.01 -2.81
CA ILE A 99 10.38 -0.76 -2.74
C ILE A 99 11.73 -0.98 -3.40
N TRP A 100 11.99 -0.24 -4.46
CA TRP A 100 13.23 -0.34 -5.24
C TRP A 100 14.04 0.94 -5.18
N ARG A 101 15.33 0.78 -5.19
CA ARG A 101 16.28 1.82 -5.57
C ARG A 101 16.87 1.39 -6.91
N ARG A 102 16.49 2.07 -7.98
CA ARG A 102 16.81 1.65 -9.35
C ARG A 102 16.31 0.21 -9.59
N GLU A 103 17.19 -0.72 -9.96
CA GLU A 103 16.83 -2.12 -10.21
C GLU A 103 16.88 -3.02 -8.95
N LEU A 104 17.38 -2.49 -7.83
CA LEU A 104 17.54 -3.27 -6.61
C LEU A 104 16.28 -3.22 -5.75
N LEU A 105 15.70 -4.38 -5.47
CA LEU A 105 14.59 -4.52 -4.53
C LEU A 105 15.14 -4.41 -3.10
N LEU A 106 14.74 -3.38 -2.38
CA LEU A 106 15.18 -3.12 -1.00
C LEU A 106 14.26 -3.78 0.02
N THR A 107 12.96 -3.70 -0.21
CA THR A 107 11.94 -4.18 0.73
C THR A 107 10.75 -4.70 -0.06
N SER A 108 10.15 -5.77 0.42
CA SER A 108 8.88 -6.29 -0.09
C SER A 108 7.96 -6.61 1.06
N GLY A 109 6.67 -6.65 0.79
CA GLY A 109 5.73 -6.99 1.84
C GLY A 109 4.29 -6.91 1.42
N GLU A 110 3.42 -7.04 2.42
CA GLU A 110 1.99 -6.92 2.23
C GLU A 110 1.34 -6.21 3.40
N VAL A 111 0.25 -5.51 3.11
CA VAL A 111 -0.62 -4.90 4.12
C VAL A 111 -2.04 -5.34 3.83
N ILE A 112 -2.72 -5.83 4.86
CA ILE A 112 -4.10 -6.27 4.74
C ILE A 112 -5.01 -5.26 5.43
N TYR A 113 -5.97 -4.74 4.65
CA TYR A 113 -7.02 -3.86 5.13
C TYR A 113 -8.34 -4.62 5.19
N VAL A 114 -9.12 -4.33 6.22
CA VAL A 114 -10.50 -4.82 6.36
C VAL A 114 -11.46 -3.64 6.32
N HIS A 115 -12.48 -3.76 5.49
CA HIS A 115 -13.62 -2.85 5.46
C HIS A 115 -14.56 -3.18 6.62
N ALA A 116 -14.84 -2.22 7.46
CA ALA A 116 -15.68 -2.40 8.64
C ALA A 116 -16.51 -1.15 8.91
N ALA A 117 -17.55 -1.33 9.70
CA ALA A 117 -18.37 -0.21 10.15
C ALA A 117 -17.60 0.66 11.15
N LYS A 118 -17.72 2.00 11.01
CA LYS A 118 -17.10 2.95 11.94
C LYS A 118 -17.63 2.84 13.36
N ASP A 119 -18.87 2.38 13.52
CA ASP A 119 -19.50 2.22 14.84
C ASP A 119 -19.05 0.98 15.60
N GLY A 120 -18.16 0.17 15.02
CA GLY A 120 -17.66 -1.04 15.65
C GLY A 120 -18.59 -2.25 15.52
N SER A 121 -19.64 -2.17 14.71
CA SER A 121 -20.61 -3.28 14.54
C SER A 121 -20.08 -4.45 13.73
N GLY A 122 -18.86 -4.36 13.20
CA GLY A 122 -18.17 -5.47 12.54
C GLY A 122 -17.80 -5.20 11.09
N SER A 123 -17.23 -6.23 10.46
CA SER A 123 -16.79 -6.16 9.07
C SER A 123 -17.96 -6.02 8.11
N ARG A 124 -17.69 -5.38 6.98
CA ARG A 124 -18.65 -5.20 5.88
C ARG A 124 -18.05 -5.71 4.58
N PRO A 125 -18.87 -6.22 3.66
CA PRO A 125 -18.38 -6.56 2.33
C PRO A 125 -17.71 -5.37 1.66
N LEU A 126 -16.65 -5.63 0.90
CA LEU A 126 -16.07 -4.59 0.04
C LEU A 126 -17.14 -4.09 -0.94
N PRO A 127 -17.28 -2.76 -1.12
CA PRO A 127 -18.23 -2.23 -2.08
C PRO A 127 -17.98 -2.77 -3.49
N GLY A 128 -19.06 -3.10 -4.22
CA GLY A 128 -18.96 -3.61 -5.59
C GLY A 128 -18.25 -2.64 -6.53
N TRP A 129 -18.52 -1.33 -6.38
CA TRP A 129 -17.86 -0.30 -7.20
C TRP A 129 -16.34 -0.26 -6.97
N LEU A 130 -15.89 -0.55 -5.74
CA LEU A 130 -14.46 -0.60 -5.42
C LEU A 130 -13.80 -1.82 -6.05
N ARG A 131 -14.45 -2.99 -5.93
CA ARG A 131 -13.98 -4.22 -6.58
C ARG A 131 -13.80 -4.03 -8.08
N GLU A 132 -14.78 -3.43 -8.72
CA GLU A 132 -14.75 -3.17 -10.16
C GLU A 132 -13.60 -2.25 -10.54
N LYS A 133 -13.42 -1.14 -9.82
CA LYS A 133 -12.32 -0.21 -10.06
C LYS A 133 -10.95 -0.90 -9.93
N ILE A 134 -10.77 -1.70 -8.91
CA ILE A 134 -9.52 -2.42 -8.67
C ILE A 134 -9.26 -3.42 -9.79
N CYS A 135 -10.24 -4.26 -10.14
CA CYS A 135 -10.09 -5.26 -11.18
C CYS A 135 -9.79 -4.63 -12.55
N ASN A 136 -10.38 -3.47 -12.83
CA ASN A 136 -10.12 -2.76 -14.09
C ASN A 136 -8.74 -2.06 -14.11
N PHE A 137 -8.21 -1.73 -12.96
CA PHE A 137 -6.92 -1.04 -12.83
C PHE A 137 -5.73 -2.01 -12.85
N GLU A 138 -5.87 -3.16 -12.24
CA GLU A 138 -4.77 -4.10 -12.07
C GLU A 138 -4.41 -4.84 -13.37
N LYS A 139 -3.11 -4.97 -13.64
CA LYS A 139 -2.59 -5.79 -14.75
C LYS A 139 -2.79 -7.28 -14.48
N CYS A 140 -2.55 -7.67 -13.23
CA CYS A 140 -2.74 -9.04 -12.76
C CYS A 140 -4.01 -9.05 -11.93
N ILE A 141 -5.00 -9.82 -12.35
CA ILE A 141 -6.28 -9.91 -11.65
C ILE A 141 -6.03 -10.36 -10.21
N PRO A 142 -6.56 -9.64 -9.20
CA PRO A 142 -6.45 -10.06 -7.81
C PRO A 142 -7.09 -11.42 -7.55
N GLU A 143 -6.46 -12.22 -6.70
CA GLU A 143 -7.01 -13.49 -6.24
C GLU A 143 -8.26 -13.33 -5.37
#